data_58e71b49f37ce483d27f1641dfd1c271
#
_entry.id   58e71b49f37ce483d27f1641dfd1c271
#
_cell.length_a   1.000
_cell.length_b   1.000
_cell.length_c   1.000
_cell.angle_alpha   90.00
_cell.angle_beta   90.00
_cell.angle_gamma   90.00
#
_symmetry.space_group_name_H-M   'P 1'
#
loop_
_entity.id
_entity.type
_entity.pdbx_description
1 polymer ?
#
loop_
_entity_poly.entity_id
_entity_poly.type
_entity_poly.pdbx_seq_one_letter_code
_entity_poly.pdbx_strand_id
1 'polypeptide(L)'
;MNDITNRDDQFHFASMGDRWWMTETAWFSFCVPERKLGGWFYTMVRPNIGTVAGGAWVWDDSAILPWEVPYSSNLTAMPLQEGADLNEAMFRNGVSLKTIDPLTSYHISYDDEGLLTADLRFDAVMPPRPLRKPGSAFGDLTHFDQFGRVHGTISLHGEEIAVDCLAMRDRSWGPRPEHRPRKSAYVSGIASPDDCFLFVTKANELSGELAYGFMIRDGEIGDLVTGTRRAERDPATGLAERIVIEATDEHGRTLEAIGTRLSGITLIRHSFIDQNGLMEWTINGKTGHGEDQDMWPVHEWSRYRREGVE
;
A
#
# COMPACT_ATOMS: atom_id res chain seq x y z
N MET A 1 -13.30 -19.42 2.33
CA MET A 1 -11.99 -18.74 2.46
C MET A 1 -11.60 -18.89 3.92
N ASN A 2 -10.37 -19.34 4.22
CA ASN A 2 -9.96 -19.56 5.59
C ASN A 2 -9.72 -18.21 6.28
N ASP A 3 -9.97 -18.15 7.58
CA ASP A 3 -9.62 -16.98 8.37
C ASP A 3 -8.10 -16.79 8.38
N ILE A 4 -7.65 -15.53 8.45
CA ILE A 4 -6.23 -15.20 8.61
C ILE A 4 -5.79 -15.67 10.00
N THR A 5 -4.65 -16.34 10.05
CA THR A 5 -4.10 -16.97 11.25
C THR A 5 -2.64 -16.56 11.45
N ASN A 6 -2.06 -16.82 12.62
CA ASN A 6 -0.64 -16.55 12.89
C ASN A 6 0.30 -17.22 11.88
N ARG A 7 -0.13 -18.29 11.19
CA ARG A 7 0.65 -18.94 10.13
C ARG A 7 0.83 -18.01 8.91
N ASP A 8 -0.11 -17.09 8.70
CA ASP A 8 -0.11 -16.20 7.54
C ASP A 8 0.89 -15.03 7.67
N ASP A 9 1.56 -14.87 8.82
CA ASP A 9 2.75 -14.03 8.99
C ASP A 9 4.06 -14.74 8.56
N GLN A 10 3.99 -15.99 8.14
CA GLN A 10 5.13 -16.74 7.59
C GLN A 10 5.00 -16.87 6.08
N PHE A 11 6.07 -17.32 5.42
CA PHE A 11 6.01 -17.65 4.02
C PHE A 11 5.20 -18.93 3.74
N HIS A 12 4.50 -18.94 2.60
CA HIS A 12 3.67 -20.05 2.12
C HIS A 12 4.35 -20.88 1.02
N PHE A 13 5.67 -20.82 0.89
CA PHE A 13 6.44 -21.42 -0.21
C PHE A 13 6.07 -22.88 -0.49
N ALA A 14 5.89 -23.68 0.56
CA ALA A 14 5.57 -25.10 0.42
C ALA A 14 4.20 -25.37 -0.28
N SER A 15 3.28 -24.41 -0.25
CA SER A 15 1.94 -24.54 -0.84
C SER A 15 1.78 -23.84 -2.19
N MET A 16 2.81 -23.15 -2.68
CA MET A 16 2.69 -22.27 -3.86
C MET A 16 2.83 -22.99 -5.21
N GLY A 17 3.18 -24.28 -5.25
CA GLY A 17 3.50 -24.96 -6.51
C GLY A 17 4.79 -24.39 -7.13
N ASP A 18 5.06 -24.71 -8.41
CA ASP A 18 6.34 -24.50 -9.08
C ASP A 18 6.38 -23.35 -10.10
N ARG A 19 5.28 -22.64 -10.28
CA ARG A 19 5.19 -21.57 -11.29
C ARG A 19 6.04 -20.37 -10.92
N TRP A 20 6.84 -19.84 -11.86
CA TRP A 20 7.76 -18.71 -11.62
C TRP A 20 7.06 -17.43 -11.14
N TRP A 21 5.76 -17.25 -11.47
CA TRP A 21 4.99 -16.07 -11.09
C TRP A 21 4.28 -16.18 -9.73
N MET A 22 4.54 -17.23 -8.96
CA MET A 22 4.13 -17.28 -7.56
C MET A 22 4.89 -16.23 -6.78
N THR A 23 4.19 -15.47 -5.96
CA THR A 23 4.71 -14.28 -5.31
C THR A 23 4.19 -14.19 -3.89
N GLU A 24 5.01 -13.69 -2.98
CA GLU A 24 4.59 -13.21 -1.66
C GLU A 24 5.05 -11.77 -1.47
N THR A 25 4.21 -10.95 -0.87
CA THR A 25 4.53 -9.55 -0.58
C THR A 25 4.29 -9.22 0.87
N ALA A 26 5.08 -8.29 1.39
CA ALA A 26 4.82 -7.56 2.62
C ALA A 26 5.07 -6.08 2.35
N TRP A 27 4.10 -5.26 2.72
CA TRP A 27 4.14 -3.82 2.56
C TRP A 27 3.75 -3.14 3.86
N PHE A 28 4.47 -2.06 4.17
CA PHE A 28 4.20 -1.17 5.29
C PHE A 28 4.32 0.27 4.82
N SER A 29 3.35 1.10 5.15
CA SER A 29 3.41 2.54 4.92
C SER A 29 3.64 3.32 6.21
N PHE A 30 4.07 4.56 6.06
CA PHE A 30 4.14 5.55 7.13
C PHE A 30 3.99 6.96 6.56
N CYS A 31 3.67 7.93 7.40
CA CYS A 31 3.66 9.33 7.01
C CYS A 31 4.07 10.26 8.17
N VAL A 32 4.53 11.45 7.80
CA VAL A 32 4.75 12.59 8.69
C VAL A 32 4.02 13.78 8.06
N PRO A 33 2.72 13.94 8.31
CA PRO A 33 1.86 14.88 7.58
C PRO A 33 2.32 16.35 7.69
N GLU A 34 2.86 16.75 8.83
CA GLU A 34 3.37 18.11 9.07
C GLU A 34 4.54 18.46 8.15
N ARG A 35 5.22 17.45 7.64
CA ARG A 35 6.30 17.55 6.65
C ARG A 35 5.85 17.19 5.25
N LYS A 36 4.58 16.85 5.06
CA LYS A 36 4.01 16.27 3.83
C LYS A 36 4.79 15.06 3.31
N LEU A 37 5.39 14.31 4.24
CA LEU A 37 6.28 13.20 3.94
C LEU A 37 5.53 11.91 4.05
N GLY A 38 5.57 11.11 2.98
CA GLY A 38 5.08 9.74 2.92
C GLY A 38 6.22 8.76 2.66
N GLY A 39 6.04 7.52 3.03
CA GLY A 39 7.04 6.50 2.76
C GLY A 39 6.54 5.07 2.84
N TRP A 40 7.28 4.18 2.16
CA TRP A 40 7.00 2.75 2.08
C TRP A 40 8.23 1.89 2.31
N PHE A 41 7.97 0.74 2.92
CA PHE A 41 8.86 -0.42 2.90
C PHE A 41 8.12 -1.57 2.22
N TYR A 42 8.73 -2.14 1.19
CA TYR A 42 8.09 -3.16 0.39
C TYR A 42 9.05 -4.30 0.05
N THR A 43 8.58 -5.52 0.24
CA THR A 43 9.26 -6.73 -0.23
C THR A 43 8.32 -7.56 -1.07
N MET A 44 8.82 -8.00 -2.22
CA MET A 44 8.17 -8.95 -3.09
C MET A 44 9.10 -10.14 -3.32
N VAL A 45 8.70 -11.29 -2.84
CA VAL A 45 9.47 -12.53 -2.96
C VAL A 45 8.88 -13.40 -4.05
N ARG A 46 9.74 -13.94 -4.91
CA ARG A 46 9.41 -14.97 -5.90
C ARG A 46 10.19 -16.24 -5.57
N PRO A 47 9.63 -17.14 -4.75
CA PRO A 47 10.36 -18.27 -4.22
C PRO A 47 10.88 -19.23 -5.29
N ASN A 48 10.09 -19.44 -6.35
CA ASN A 48 10.42 -20.42 -7.40
C ASN A 48 11.52 -19.96 -8.38
N ILE A 49 11.93 -18.69 -8.31
CA ILE A 49 13.12 -18.18 -9.00
C ILE A 49 14.17 -17.65 -8.03
N GLY A 50 13.95 -17.82 -6.72
CA GLY A 50 14.90 -17.47 -5.68
C GLY A 50 15.22 -15.99 -5.58
N THR A 51 14.25 -15.09 -5.80
CA THR A 51 14.51 -13.65 -5.82
C THR A 51 13.61 -12.86 -4.88
N VAL A 52 14.15 -11.72 -4.42
CA VAL A 52 13.41 -10.67 -3.74
C VAL A 52 13.58 -9.36 -4.51
N ALA A 53 12.51 -8.57 -4.55
CA ALA A 53 12.47 -7.23 -5.14
C ALA A 53 11.79 -6.25 -4.18
N GLY A 54 11.82 -4.94 -4.51
CA GLY A 54 11.31 -3.86 -3.69
C GLY A 54 12.41 -3.08 -2.99
N GLY A 55 12.11 -2.46 -1.86
CA GLY A 55 13.01 -1.59 -1.13
C GLY A 55 12.24 -0.56 -0.31
N ALA A 56 12.69 0.68 -0.34
CA ALA A 56 12.09 1.79 0.38
C ALA A 56 11.94 3.02 -0.52
N TRP A 57 10.90 3.80 -0.24
CA TRP A 57 10.65 5.10 -0.86
C TRP A 57 10.26 6.09 0.22
N VAL A 58 10.80 7.30 0.13
CA VAL A 58 10.39 8.44 0.94
C VAL A 58 10.21 9.63 0.00
N TRP A 59 9.03 10.23 0.00
CA TRP A 59 8.69 11.37 -0.84
C TRP A 59 8.03 12.48 -0.03
N ASP A 60 8.13 13.70 -0.52
CA ASP A 60 7.48 14.89 -0.01
C ASP A 60 6.87 15.73 -1.15
N ASP A 61 6.52 16.98 -0.90
CA ASP A 61 5.93 17.86 -1.92
C ASP A 61 6.97 18.58 -2.83
N SER A 62 8.26 18.26 -2.71
CA SER A 62 9.32 18.89 -3.51
C SER A 62 9.43 18.32 -4.92
N ALA A 63 9.07 17.04 -5.13
CA ALA A 63 9.19 16.34 -6.39
C ALA A 63 8.20 15.15 -6.46
N ILE A 64 8.03 14.60 -7.69
CA ILE A 64 7.14 13.45 -7.92
C ILE A 64 7.82 12.28 -8.65
N LEU A 65 9.05 12.48 -9.16
CA LEU A 65 9.75 11.44 -9.90
C LEU A 65 10.73 10.69 -8.99
N PRO A 66 10.90 9.37 -9.16
CA PRO A 66 11.68 8.53 -8.24
C PRO A 66 13.15 8.96 -8.09
N TRP A 67 13.69 9.65 -9.07
CA TRP A 67 15.07 10.16 -9.06
C TRP A 67 15.20 11.61 -8.56
N GLU A 68 14.10 12.21 -8.12
CA GLU A 68 14.02 13.59 -7.61
C GLU A 68 13.51 13.65 -6.17
N VAL A 69 12.75 12.63 -5.74
CA VAL A 69 12.24 12.56 -4.36
C VAL A 69 13.38 12.34 -3.35
N PRO A 70 13.18 12.68 -2.07
CA PRO A 70 14.21 12.55 -1.06
C PRO A 70 14.90 11.19 -0.99
N TYR A 71 14.15 10.09 -1.19
CA TYR A 71 14.75 8.76 -1.26
C TYR A 71 13.92 7.79 -2.11
N SER A 72 14.60 7.02 -2.95
CA SER A 72 13.97 5.95 -3.74
C SER A 72 14.97 4.82 -4.01
N SER A 73 14.70 3.65 -3.48
CA SER A 73 15.44 2.43 -3.77
C SER A 73 14.47 1.33 -4.15
N ASN A 74 14.58 0.81 -5.37
CA ASN A 74 13.77 -0.28 -5.90
C ASN A 74 14.69 -1.33 -6.53
N LEU A 75 15.20 -2.21 -5.71
CA LEU A 75 16.08 -3.29 -6.17
C LEU A 75 15.24 -4.43 -6.75
N THR A 76 15.70 -4.99 -7.87
CA THR A 76 15.02 -6.10 -8.54
C THR A 76 15.93 -7.32 -8.60
N ALA A 77 15.32 -8.51 -8.56
CA ALA A 77 16.03 -9.78 -8.73
C ALA A 77 17.22 -9.99 -7.78
N MET A 78 17.16 -9.45 -6.57
CA MET A 78 18.15 -9.73 -5.53
C MET A 78 17.98 -11.18 -5.07
N PRO A 79 19.08 -11.90 -4.75
CA PRO A 79 18.98 -13.28 -4.28
C PRO A 79 18.16 -13.39 -2.99
N LEU A 80 17.18 -14.30 -2.98
CA LEU A 80 16.49 -14.71 -1.76
C LEU A 80 17.44 -15.54 -0.92
N GLN A 81 17.55 -15.20 0.37
CA GLN A 81 18.38 -15.96 1.31
C GLN A 81 17.73 -17.29 1.62
N GLU A 82 18.56 -18.33 1.73
CA GLU A 82 18.11 -19.66 2.19
C GLU A 82 17.59 -19.55 3.62
N GLY A 83 16.44 -20.18 3.88
CA GLY A 83 15.80 -20.17 5.20
C GLY A 83 15.14 -18.84 5.58
N ALA A 84 15.02 -17.87 4.65
CA ALA A 84 14.28 -16.63 4.92
C ALA A 84 12.83 -16.94 5.33
N ASP A 85 12.38 -16.31 6.39
CA ASP A 85 10.98 -16.32 6.85
C ASP A 85 10.56 -14.92 7.28
N LEU A 86 9.31 -14.56 7.06
CA LEU A 86 8.81 -13.22 7.39
C LEU A 86 8.75 -12.93 8.90
N ASN A 87 8.75 -13.96 9.74
CA ASN A 87 8.82 -13.74 11.18
C ASN A 87 10.10 -13.01 11.60
N GLU A 88 11.21 -13.29 10.92
CA GLU A 88 12.47 -12.58 11.09
C GLU A 88 13.28 -12.68 9.79
N ALA A 89 13.29 -11.62 9.01
CA ALA A 89 13.97 -11.57 7.73
C ALA A 89 14.76 -10.27 7.56
N MET A 90 15.98 -10.41 7.06
CA MET A 90 16.77 -9.30 6.55
C MET A 90 16.95 -9.52 5.04
N PHE A 91 16.22 -8.79 4.24
CA PHE A 91 16.24 -8.96 2.80
C PHE A 91 17.39 -8.18 2.15
N ARG A 92 17.90 -8.69 1.03
CA ARG A 92 18.97 -8.01 0.28
C ARG A 92 18.54 -6.72 -0.42
N ASN A 93 17.26 -6.38 -0.39
CA ASN A 93 16.74 -5.08 -0.80
C ASN A 93 16.81 -4.02 0.32
N GLY A 94 17.43 -4.33 1.45
CA GLY A 94 17.62 -3.44 2.59
C GLY A 94 16.50 -3.50 3.64
N VAL A 95 15.35 -4.03 3.32
CA VAL A 95 14.22 -4.13 4.27
C VAL A 95 14.45 -5.28 5.22
N SER A 96 14.31 -5.02 6.52
CA SER A 96 14.30 -6.04 7.56
C SER A 96 12.95 -6.01 8.28
N LEU A 97 12.40 -7.19 8.49
CA LEU A 97 11.11 -7.37 9.17
C LEU A 97 11.28 -8.37 10.31
N LYS A 98 10.67 -8.06 11.45
CA LYS A 98 10.58 -8.97 12.59
C LYS A 98 9.18 -8.93 13.17
N THR A 99 8.52 -10.08 13.21
CA THR A 99 7.26 -10.25 13.94
C THR A 99 7.55 -10.27 15.43
N ILE A 100 6.98 -9.33 16.17
CA ILE A 100 7.07 -9.26 17.64
C ILE A 100 5.93 -10.09 18.24
N ASP A 101 4.72 -9.83 17.76
CA ASP A 101 3.50 -10.57 18.11
C ASP A 101 2.70 -10.80 16.82
N PRO A 102 2.47 -12.07 16.42
CA PRO A 102 1.84 -12.40 15.15
C PRO A 102 0.48 -11.69 14.96
N LEU A 103 0.27 -11.15 13.77
CA LEU A 103 -0.90 -10.37 13.34
C LEU A 103 -1.15 -9.09 14.14
N THR A 104 -0.25 -8.72 15.05
CA THR A 104 -0.43 -7.59 15.96
C THR A 104 0.71 -6.59 15.91
N SER A 105 1.97 -7.04 15.99
CA SER A 105 3.10 -6.13 16.18
C SER A 105 4.33 -6.56 15.40
N TYR A 106 4.97 -5.58 14.74
CA TYR A 106 6.10 -5.81 13.86
C TYR A 106 7.16 -4.72 14.06
N HIS A 107 8.42 -5.13 13.97
CA HIS A 107 9.55 -4.24 13.83
C HIS A 107 9.96 -4.18 12.37
N ILE A 108 10.07 -2.98 11.82
CA ILE A 108 10.50 -2.69 10.46
C ILE A 108 11.79 -1.89 10.57
N SER A 109 12.87 -2.39 9.97
CA SER A 109 14.09 -1.61 9.85
C SER A 109 14.61 -1.58 8.42
N TYR A 110 15.34 -0.53 8.12
CA TYR A 110 15.96 -0.31 6.82
C TYR A 110 17.32 0.34 7.03
N ASP A 111 18.31 -0.05 6.24
CA ASP A 111 19.63 0.55 6.33
C ASP A 111 20.23 0.71 4.92
N ASP A 112 20.35 1.97 4.51
CA ASP A 112 21.16 2.42 3.39
C ASP A 112 22.03 3.58 3.90
N GLU A 113 23.22 3.21 4.36
CA GLU A 113 24.12 4.04 5.17
C GLU A 113 24.30 5.45 4.60
N GLY A 114 23.96 6.46 5.41
CA GLY A 114 24.07 7.87 5.09
C GLY A 114 22.95 8.45 4.21
N LEU A 115 22.05 7.63 3.70
CA LEU A 115 20.92 8.06 2.86
C LEU A 115 19.58 7.90 3.58
N LEU A 116 19.22 6.67 3.93
CA LEU A 116 18.01 6.36 4.69
C LEU A 116 18.27 5.23 5.68
N THR A 117 17.99 5.48 6.96
CA THR A 117 17.82 4.41 7.94
C THR A 117 16.45 4.51 8.56
N ALA A 118 15.89 3.38 8.99
CA ALA A 118 14.60 3.32 9.68
C ALA A 118 14.65 2.32 10.83
N ASP A 119 14.03 2.70 11.93
CA ASP A 119 13.76 1.87 13.09
C ASP A 119 12.32 2.16 13.54
N LEU A 120 11.40 1.38 13.02
CA LEU A 120 9.97 1.61 13.16
C LEU A 120 9.27 0.38 13.74
N ARG A 121 8.22 0.64 14.49
CA ARG A 121 7.30 -0.37 14.97
C ARG A 121 5.91 -0.11 14.41
N PHE A 122 5.27 -1.18 13.93
CA PHE A 122 3.86 -1.20 13.58
C PHE A 122 3.10 -1.97 14.66
N ASP A 123 2.08 -1.35 15.25
CA ASP A 123 1.15 -1.98 16.18
C ASP A 123 -0.28 -1.91 15.61
N ALA A 124 -0.89 -3.05 15.33
CA ALA A 124 -2.20 -3.15 14.73
C ALA A 124 -3.30 -2.55 15.62
N VAL A 125 -4.22 -1.81 15.02
CA VAL A 125 -5.42 -1.26 15.69
C VAL A 125 -6.67 -2.04 15.35
N MET A 126 -6.58 -3.02 14.46
CA MET A 126 -7.65 -3.91 14.05
C MET A 126 -7.11 -5.29 13.67
N PRO A 127 -7.92 -6.36 13.71
CA PRO A 127 -7.51 -7.63 13.13
C PRO A 127 -7.33 -7.51 11.60
N PRO A 128 -6.46 -8.35 10.98
CA PRO A 128 -6.29 -8.35 9.53
C PRO A 128 -7.62 -8.63 8.82
N ARG A 129 -7.91 -7.83 7.77
CA ARG A 129 -9.13 -7.96 6.98
C ARG A 129 -8.83 -8.68 5.67
N PRO A 130 -9.22 -9.96 5.52
CA PRO A 130 -8.96 -10.70 4.29
C PRO A 130 -9.83 -10.21 3.15
N LEU A 131 -9.26 -10.15 1.94
CA LEU A 131 -10.01 -9.96 0.71
C LEU A 131 -10.90 -11.19 0.45
N ARG A 132 -12.21 -11.01 0.50
CA ARG A 132 -13.19 -12.11 0.46
C ARG A 132 -13.89 -12.28 -0.89
N LYS A 133 -13.61 -11.44 -1.89
CA LYS A 133 -14.31 -11.51 -3.20
C LYS A 133 -13.41 -12.11 -4.28
N PRO A 134 -13.74 -13.29 -4.85
CA PRO A 134 -13.09 -13.79 -6.05
C PRO A 134 -13.23 -12.81 -7.22
N GLY A 135 -12.18 -12.71 -8.07
CA GLY A 135 -12.22 -11.84 -9.24
C GLY A 135 -12.02 -10.35 -8.95
N SER A 136 -11.54 -10.02 -7.76
CA SER A 136 -11.11 -8.66 -7.40
C SER A 136 -9.93 -8.17 -8.26
N ALA A 137 -9.50 -6.92 -8.05
CA ALA A 137 -8.30 -6.35 -8.67
C ALA A 137 -7.04 -7.20 -8.43
N PHE A 138 -6.99 -7.97 -7.35
CA PHE A 138 -5.89 -8.87 -6.97
C PHE A 138 -5.97 -10.27 -7.61
N GLY A 139 -7.02 -10.60 -8.36
CA GLY A 139 -7.17 -11.90 -9.03
C GLY A 139 -7.34 -13.08 -8.06
N ASP A 140 -6.48 -14.12 -8.21
CA ASP A 140 -6.51 -15.33 -7.38
C ASP A 140 -5.52 -15.28 -6.20
N LEU A 141 -5.01 -14.10 -5.87
CA LEU A 141 -4.16 -13.91 -4.69
C LEU A 141 -4.99 -14.04 -3.42
N THR A 142 -4.39 -14.63 -2.40
CA THR A 142 -4.80 -14.39 -1.02
C THR A 142 -4.19 -13.06 -0.57
N HIS A 143 -4.99 -12.24 0.07
CA HIS A 143 -4.62 -10.89 0.46
C HIS A 143 -5.34 -10.47 1.72
N PHE A 144 -4.67 -9.71 2.57
CA PHE A 144 -5.30 -9.00 3.66
C PHE A 144 -4.69 -7.63 3.89
N ASP A 145 -5.50 -6.77 4.45
CA ASP A 145 -5.18 -5.40 4.84
C ASP A 145 -5.31 -5.24 6.34
N GLN A 146 -4.49 -4.35 6.92
CA GLN A 146 -4.55 -4.08 8.34
C GLN A 146 -4.09 -2.66 8.64
N PHE A 147 -4.91 -1.90 9.37
CA PHE A 147 -4.51 -0.61 9.91
C PHE A 147 -3.78 -0.76 11.24
N GLY A 148 -2.83 0.14 11.49
CA GLY A 148 -2.03 0.16 12.70
C GLY A 148 -1.41 1.52 12.96
N ARG A 149 -0.84 1.68 14.16
CA ARG A 149 0.03 2.79 14.49
C ARG A 149 1.47 2.44 14.10
N VAL A 150 2.11 3.33 13.36
CA VAL A 150 3.55 3.26 13.06
C VAL A 150 4.26 4.32 13.87
N HIS A 151 5.25 3.92 14.65
CA HIS A 151 6.04 4.85 15.46
C HIS A 151 7.51 4.44 15.54
N GLY A 152 8.38 5.41 15.75
CA GLY A 152 9.83 5.24 15.80
C GLY A 152 10.54 6.39 15.12
N THR A 153 11.66 6.11 14.46
CA THR A 153 12.51 7.13 13.86
C THR A 153 13.00 6.68 12.48
N ILE A 154 13.08 7.62 11.56
CA ILE A 154 13.88 7.49 10.35
C ILE A 154 15.00 8.52 10.37
N SER A 155 16.16 8.20 9.77
CA SER A 155 17.18 9.19 9.43
C SER A 155 17.24 9.32 7.92
N LEU A 156 16.96 10.52 7.42
CA LEU A 156 16.94 10.84 6.00
C LEU A 156 18.03 11.86 5.70
N HIS A 157 19.07 11.47 4.95
CA HIS A 157 20.26 12.29 4.67
C HIS A 157 20.92 12.85 5.93
N GLY A 158 20.91 12.08 7.04
CA GLY A 158 21.48 12.46 8.33
C GLY A 158 20.55 13.31 9.20
N GLU A 159 19.36 13.65 8.74
CA GLU A 159 18.32 14.29 9.56
C GLU A 159 17.46 13.22 10.23
N GLU A 160 17.38 13.25 11.55
CA GLU A 160 16.50 12.39 12.33
C GLU A 160 15.09 12.93 12.34
N ILE A 161 14.12 12.09 11.95
CA ILE A 161 12.70 12.43 11.82
C ILE A 161 11.90 11.43 12.65
N ALA A 162 11.19 11.92 13.66
CA ALA A 162 10.26 11.10 14.42
C ALA A 162 9.03 10.75 13.55
N VAL A 163 8.63 9.49 13.60
CA VAL A 163 7.40 8.98 12.99
C VAL A 163 6.44 8.59 14.09
N ASP A 164 5.21 9.08 14.02
CA ASP A 164 4.10 8.66 14.88
C ASP A 164 2.79 8.90 14.12
N CYS A 165 2.30 7.90 13.42
CA CYS A 165 1.14 8.03 12.57
C CYS A 165 0.26 6.77 12.60
N LEU A 166 -0.98 6.92 12.14
CA LEU A 166 -1.80 5.79 11.74
C LEU A 166 -1.54 5.50 10.25
N ALA A 167 -1.28 4.25 9.93
CA ALA A 167 -0.92 3.82 8.59
C ALA A 167 -1.42 2.40 8.32
N MET A 168 -1.02 1.82 7.21
CA MET A 168 -1.49 0.51 6.78
C MET A 168 -0.34 -0.44 6.47
N ARG A 169 -0.59 -1.72 6.66
CA ARG A 169 0.19 -2.81 6.07
C ARG A 169 -0.70 -3.72 5.23
N ASP A 170 -0.11 -4.38 4.27
CA ASP A 170 -0.74 -5.50 3.56
C ASP A 170 0.17 -6.73 3.47
N ARG A 171 -0.46 -7.84 3.19
CA ARG A 171 0.16 -9.09 2.79
C ARG A 171 -0.59 -9.69 1.63
N SER A 172 0.15 -10.23 0.66
CA SER A 172 -0.46 -11.08 -0.34
C SER A 172 0.45 -12.26 -0.71
N TRP A 173 -0.17 -13.39 -1.09
CA TRP A 173 0.54 -14.56 -1.58
C TRP A 173 -0.30 -15.30 -2.62
N GLY A 174 0.38 -15.91 -3.58
CA GLY A 174 -0.26 -16.66 -4.65
C GLY A 174 0.19 -16.23 -6.05
N PRO A 175 -0.60 -16.55 -7.10
CA PRO A 175 -0.23 -16.31 -8.48
C PRO A 175 -0.33 -14.82 -8.85
N ARG A 176 0.80 -14.23 -9.28
CA ARG A 176 0.87 -12.87 -9.82
C ARG A 176 1.59 -12.87 -11.17
N PRO A 177 0.88 -13.15 -12.28
CA PRO A 177 1.51 -13.31 -13.60
C PRO A 177 1.98 -11.99 -14.26
N GLU A 178 1.63 -10.83 -13.77
CA GLU A 178 2.09 -9.46 -14.12
C GLU A 178 2.07 -9.03 -15.60
N HIS A 179 1.80 -9.92 -16.54
CA HIS A 179 1.78 -9.59 -17.97
C HIS A 179 0.46 -8.99 -18.47
N ARG A 180 -0.48 -8.75 -17.57
CA ARG A 180 -1.77 -8.09 -17.85
C ARG A 180 -2.11 -7.10 -16.75
N PRO A 181 -1.39 -5.97 -16.70
CA PRO A 181 -1.69 -4.94 -15.72
C PRO A 181 -3.11 -4.41 -15.94
N ARG A 182 -3.76 -4.05 -14.86
CA ARG A 182 -5.13 -3.53 -14.85
C ARG A 182 -5.14 -2.16 -14.20
N LYS A 183 -5.89 -1.23 -14.78
CA LYS A 183 -6.16 0.05 -14.12
C LYS A 183 -7.01 -0.22 -12.88
N SER A 184 -6.58 0.28 -11.74
CA SER A 184 -7.35 0.26 -10.50
C SER A 184 -6.79 1.27 -9.51
N ALA A 185 -7.59 1.69 -8.54
CA ALA A 185 -7.13 2.50 -7.42
C ALA A 185 -7.27 1.71 -6.11
N TYR A 186 -6.32 1.92 -5.21
CA TYR A 186 -6.27 1.34 -3.87
C TYR A 186 -6.08 2.50 -2.89
N VAL A 187 -7.12 2.79 -2.12
CA VAL A 187 -7.24 4.05 -1.39
C VAL A 187 -7.52 3.78 0.07
N SER A 188 -6.74 4.39 0.94
CA SER A 188 -6.93 4.30 2.39
C SER A 188 -7.04 5.68 3.02
N GLY A 189 -7.81 5.77 4.12
CA GLY A 189 -7.89 6.97 4.94
C GLY A 189 -8.16 6.60 6.39
N ILE A 190 -7.45 7.25 7.31
CA ILE A 190 -7.48 6.94 8.73
C ILE A 190 -7.57 8.25 9.52
N ALA A 191 -8.71 8.50 10.16
CA ALA A 191 -8.88 9.62 11.08
C ALA A 191 -8.60 9.20 12.54
N SER A 192 -8.94 7.96 12.88
CA SER A 192 -8.65 7.34 14.18
C SER A 192 -8.75 5.82 14.03
N PRO A 193 -8.36 5.03 15.05
CA PRO A 193 -8.63 3.59 15.05
C PRO A 193 -10.09 3.21 14.86
N ASP A 194 -11.01 4.09 15.28
CA ASP A 194 -12.45 3.90 15.22
C ASP A 194 -13.09 4.47 13.95
N ASP A 195 -12.33 5.21 13.11
CA ASP A 195 -12.80 5.85 11.88
C ASP A 195 -11.74 5.77 10.79
N CYS A 196 -11.84 4.75 9.96
CA CYS A 196 -10.94 4.55 8.82
C CYS A 196 -11.65 3.78 7.69
N PHE A 197 -11.06 3.81 6.51
CA PHE A 197 -11.58 3.06 5.36
C PHE A 197 -10.47 2.56 4.45
N LEU A 198 -10.75 1.46 3.76
CA LEU A 198 -10.08 1.00 2.56
C LEU A 198 -11.10 0.94 1.43
N PHE A 199 -10.75 1.47 0.26
CA PHE A 199 -11.58 1.45 -0.94
C PHE A 199 -10.74 1.05 -2.15
N VAL A 200 -11.09 -0.05 -2.79
CA VAL A 200 -10.40 -0.55 -3.99
C VAL A 200 -11.39 -0.55 -5.16
N THR A 201 -10.99 0.08 -6.27
CA THR A 201 -11.84 0.16 -7.47
C THR A 201 -11.81 -1.13 -8.29
N LYS A 202 -12.87 -1.37 -9.05
CA LYS A 202 -12.90 -2.42 -10.07
C LYS A 202 -11.78 -2.21 -11.08
N ALA A 203 -11.18 -3.30 -11.47
CA ALA A 203 -10.11 -3.28 -12.47
C ALA A 203 -10.66 -3.00 -13.88
N ASN A 204 -9.94 -2.17 -14.64
CA ASN A 204 -10.22 -1.79 -16.02
C ASN A 204 -11.54 -1.01 -16.23
N GLU A 205 -12.13 -0.46 -15.16
CA GLU A 205 -13.30 0.40 -15.27
C GLU A 205 -12.93 1.86 -15.00
N LEU A 206 -13.44 2.75 -15.86
CA LEU A 206 -13.24 4.20 -15.72
C LEU A 206 -14.16 4.82 -14.66
N SER A 207 -15.22 4.10 -14.28
CA SER A 207 -16.27 4.58 -13.39
C SER A 207 -15.83 4.79 -11.94
N GLY A 208 -14.68 4.26 -11.53
CA GLY A 208 -14.22 4.30 -10.14
C GLY A 208 -15.11 3.51 -9.17
N GLU A 209 -15.89 2.54 -9.68
CA GLU A 209 -16.77 1.73 -8.86
C GLU A 209 -16.01 0.81 -7.91
N LEU A 210 -16.62 0.57 -6.75
CA LEU A 210 -16.11 -0.32 -5.72
C LEU A 210 -15.97 -1.76 -6.23
N ALA A 211 -14.77 -2.33 -6.10
CA ALA A 211 -14.53 -3.77 -6.20
C ALA A 211 -14.56 -4.43 -4.83
N TYR A 212 -13.88 -3.81 -3.86
CA TYR A 212 -13.63 -4.32 -2.53
C TYR A 212 -13.30 -3.15 -1.60
N GLY A 213 -13.62 -3.29 -0.34
CA GLY A 213 -13.26 -2.33 0.68
C GLY A 213 -14.01 -2.61 1.98
N PHE A 214 -13.60 -1.92 3.00
CA PHE A 214 -14.27 -1.91 4.31
C PHE A 214 -14.13 -0.53 4.94
N MET A 215 -14.96 -0.25 5.92
CA MET A 215 -14.76 0.87 6.82
C MET A 215 -14.90 0.45 8.28
N ILE A 216 -14.21 1.16 9.14
CA ILE A 216 -14.50 1.22 10.57
C ILE A 216 -15.17 2.57 10.81
N ARG A 217 -16.32 2.56 11.44
CA ARG A 217 -17.04 3.75 11.84
C ARG A 217 -17.55 3.59 13.26
N ASP A 218 -17.15 4.53 14.12
CA ASP A 218 -17.47 4.48 15.56
C ASP A 218 -17.05 3.14 16.22
N GLY A 219 -15.89 2.58 15.79
CA GLY A 219 -15.33 1.32 16.25
C GLY A 219 -15.94 0.04 15.65
N GLU A 220 -16.99 0.16 14.83
CA GLU A 220 -17.63 -0.99 14.18
C GLU A 220 -17.15 -1.15 12.74
N ILE A 221 -16.61 -2.34 12.41
CA ILE A 221 -16.16 -2.68 11.06
C ILE A 221 -17.33 -3.18 10.21
N GLY A 222 -17.35 -2.79 8.93
CA GLY A 222 -18.30 -3.30 7.93
C GLY A 222 -17.68 -3.32 6.52
N ASP A 223 -18.02 -4.36 5.74
CA ASP A 223 -17.62 -4.43 4.34
C ASP A 223 -18.40 -3.43 3.49
N LEU A 224 -17.70 -2.68 2.63
CA LEU A 224 -18.35 -1.82 1.65
C LEU A 224 -19.06 -2.68 0.60
N VAL A 225 -20.32 -2.35 0.30
CA VAL A 225 -21.15 -3.09 -0.67
C VAL A 225 -21.37 -2.32 -1.97
N THR A 226 -21.36 -0.98 -1.90
CA THR A 226 -21.45 -0.08 -3.06
C THR A 226 -20.60 1.14 -2.83
N GLY A 227 -20.13 1.76 -3.90
CA GLY A 227 -19.42 3.03 -3.80
C GLY A 227 -18.72 3.42 -5.10
N THR A 228 -18.31 4.68 -5.13
CA THR A 228 -17.57 5.28 -6.24
C THR A 228 -16.42 6.13 -5.73
N ARG A 229 -15.33 6.15 -6.50
CA ARG A 229 -14.19 7.07 -6.36
C ARG A 229 -14.14 7.99 -7.56
N ARG A 230 -14.12 9.30 -7.33
CA ARG A 230 -13.87 10.31 -8.38
C ARG A 230 -12.60 11.07 -8.04
N ALA A 231 -11.74 11.28 -9.02
CA ALA A 231 -10.48 11.99 -8.88
C ALA A 231 -10.43 13.21 -9.81
N GLU A 232 -10.12 14.35 -9.25
CA GLU A 232 -9.70 15.55 -9.98
C GLU A 232 -8.18 15.53 -10.07
N ARG A 233 -7.62 15.66 -11.30
CA ARG A 233 -6.20 15.47 -11.52
C ARG A 233 -5.50 16.76 -11.90
N ASP A 234 -4.29 16.95 -11.42
CA ASP A 234 -3.38 17.97 -11.91
C ASP A 234 -3.03 17.70 -13.38
N PRO A 235 -3.36 18.60 -14.32
CA PRO A 235 -3.10 18.39 -15.74
C PRO A 235 -1.59 18.33 -16.07
N ALA A 236 -0.74 18.95 -15.25
CA ALA A 236 0.70 18.95 -15.48
C ALA A 236 1.34 17.60 -15.12
N THR A 237 0.95 17.00 -14.01
CA THR A 237 1.53 15.74 -13.50
C THR A 237 0.65 14.52 -13.76
N GLY A 238 -0.68 14.69 -13.82
CA GLY A 238 -1.66 13.61 -13.89
C GLY A 238 -2.02 13.01 -12.52
N LEU A 239 -1.32 13.40 -11.46
CA LEU A 239 -1.62 12.95 -10.10
C LEU A 239 -3.01 13.44 -9.66
N ALA A 240 -3.74 12.62 -8.92
CA ALA A 240 -4.97 13.04 -8.28
C ALA A 240 -4.65 14.13 -7.24
N GLU A 241 -5.27 15.30 -7.39
CA GLU A 241 -5.18 16.40 -6.43
C GLU A 241 -6.28 16.35 -5.39
N ARG A 242 -7.47 15.97 -5.87
CA ARG A 242 -8.65 15.84 -5.02
C ARG A 242 -9.39 14.55 -5.35
N ILE A 243 -9.82 13.86 -4.32
CA ILE A 243 -10.58 12.60 -4.45
C ILE A 243 -11.85 12.71 -3.63
N VAL A 244 -12.95 12.22 -4.20
CA VAL A 244 -14.22 12.05 -3.50
C VAL A 244 -14.60 10.58 -3.53
N ILE A 245 -14.84 10.01 -2.36
CA ILE A 245 -15.37 8.65 -2.18
C ILE A 245 -16.71 8.75 -1.51
N GLU A 246 -17.71 8.12 -2.12
CA GLU A 246 -19.02 7.90 -1.57
C GLU A 246 -19.31 6.40 -1.60
N ALA A 247 -19.60 5.82 -0.44
CA ALA A 247 -19.83 4.39 -0.34
C ALA A 247 -20.87 4.06 0.75
N THR A 248 -21.36 2.83 0.71
CA THR A 248 -22.25 2.28 1.75
C THR A 248 -21.76 0.89 2.12
N ASP A 249 -21.78 0.57 3.40
CA ASP A 249 -21.41 -0.73 3.90
C ASP A 249 -22.61 -1.69 4.04
N GLU A 250 -22.32 -2.91 4.44
CA GLU A 250 -23.30 -3.99 4.65
C GLU A 250 -24.31 -3.71 5.75
N HIS A 251 -24.04 -2.74 6.64
CA HIS A 251 -24.94 -2.28 7.70
C HIS A 251 -25.78 -1.06 7.29
N GLY A 252 -25.62 -0.59 6.03
CA GLY A 252 -26.32 0.59 5.51
C GLY A 252 -25.74 1.92 6.00
N ARG A 253 -24.54 1.92 6.59
CA ARG A 253 -23.83 3.14 7.01
C ARG A 253 -23.12 3.75 5.80
N THR A 254 -23.11 5.08 5.71
CA THR A 254 -22.48 5.80 4.61
C THR A 254 -21.04 6.17 4.94
N LEU A 255 -20.17 6.09 3.93
CA LEU A 255 -18.85 6.69 3.91
C LEU A 255 -18.87 7.88 2.97
N GLU A 256 -18.51 9.05 3.49
CA GLU A 256 -18.20 10.26 2.71
C GLU A 256 -16.76 10.64 3.03
N ALA A 257 -15.86 10.51 2.05
CA ALA A 257 -14.46 10.87 2.23
C ALA A 257 -14.01 11.80 1.10
N ILE A 258 -13.41 12.93 1.50
CA ILE A 258 -12.84 13.91 0.59
C ILE A 258 -11.35 14.02 0.94
N GLY A 259 -10.50 13.67 -0.03
CA GLY A 259 -9.04 13.73 0.10
C GLY A 259 -8.46 14.87 -0.71
N THR A 260 -7.45 15.53 -0.15
CA THR A 260 -6.59 16.50 -0.83
C THR A 260 -5.16 16.01 -0.76
N ARG A 261 -4.45 15.99 -1.89
CA ARG A 261 -3.07 15.52 -1.95
C ARG A 261 -2.12 16.50 -1.26
N LEU A 262 -1.34 15.98 -0.32
CA LEU A 262 -0.26 16.72 0.33
C LEU A 262 1.05 16.59 -0.47
N SER A 263 1.35 15.38 -0.93
CA SER A 263 2.56 15.05 -1.71
C SER A 263 2.31 13.79 -2.55
N GLY A 264 3.25 13.39 -3.39
CA GLY A 264 3.10 12.16 -4.15
C GLY A 264 4.34 11.74 -4.92
N ILE A 265 4.32 10.49 -5.39
CA ILE A 265 5.39 9.90 -6.20
C ILE A 265 4.80 9.12 -7.37
N THR A 266 5.46 9.17 -8.52
CA THR A 266 5.14 8.35 -9.69
C THR A 266 6.15 7.23 -9.83
N LEU A 267 5.74 6.00 -9.68
CA LEU A 267 6.59 4.83 -9.78
C LEU A 267 6.28 4.01 -11.04
N ILE A 268 7.31 3.45 -11.64
CA ILE A 268 7.14 2.34 -12.58
C ILE A 268 7.37 1.05 -11.79
N ARG A 269 6.31 0.27 -11.61
CA ARG A 269 6.38 -1.02 -10.93
C ARG A 269 6.02 -2.12 -11.93
N HIS A 270 6.99 -2.97 -12.24
CA HIS A 270 6.81 -4.06 -13.21
C HIS A 270 6.24 -3.56 -14.54
N SER A 271 4.95 -3.74 -14.77
CA SER A 271 4.27 -3.41 -16.03
C SER A 271 3.24 -2.29 -15.91
N PHE A 272 3.20 -1.57 -14.79
CA PHE A 272 2.25 -0.48 -14.57
C PHE A 272 2.90 0.75 -13.95
N ILE A 273 2.25 1.88 -14.15
CA ILE A 273 2.52 3.13 -13.45
C ILE A 273 1.73 3.11 -12.14
N ASP A 274 2.38 3.41 -11.05
CA ASP A 274 1.79 3.59 -9.73
C ASP A 274 1.90 5.08 -9.37
N GLN A 275 0.76 5.75 -9.38
CA GLN A 275 0.64 7.13 -8.94
C GLN A 275 0.25 7.09 -7.48
N ASN A 276 1.19 7.39 -6.61
CA ASN A 276 0.92 7.32 -5.18
C ASN A 276 0.91 8.70 -4.55
N GLY A 277 -0.15 9.02 -3.82
CA GLY A 277 -0.34 10.27 -3.11
C GLY A 277 -0.52 10.08 -1.62
N LEU A 278 0.22 10.84 -0.81
CA LEU A 278 -0.16 11.08 0.58
C LEU A 278 -1.32 12.07 0.59
N MET A 279 -2.42 11.68 1.20
CA MET A 279 -3.67 12.44 1.22
C MET A 279 -4.00 12.91 2.64
N GLU A 280 -4.46 14.15 2.74
CA GLU A 280 -5.26 14.61 3.88
C GLU A 280 -6.74 14.36 3.58
N TRP A 281 -7.40 13.64 4.47
CA TRP A 281 -8.79 13.23 4.31
C TRP A 281 -9.71 13.94 5.28
N THR A 282 -10.91 14.32 4.80
CA THR A 282 -12.09 14.52 5.64
C THR A 282 -12.97 13.29 5.51
N ILE A 283 -13.05 12.46 6.57
CA ILE A 283 -13.79 11.20 6.61
C ILE A 283 -15.00 11.39 7.50
N ASN A 284 -16.20 11.45 6.94
CA ASN A 284 -17.44 11.71 7.68
C ASN A 284 -17.32 12.92 8.63
N GLY A 285 -16.61 13.98 8.18
CA GLY A 285 -16.37 15.20 8.96
C GLY A 285 -15.19 15.19 9.92
N LYS A 286 -14.43 14.08 10.00
CA LYS A 286 -13.20 13.96 10.81
C LYS A 286 -11.97 14.06 9.92
N THR A 287 -10.92 14.76 10.37
CA THR A 287 -9.65 14.86 9.62
C THR A 287 -8.79 13.63 9.88
N GLY A 288 -8.16 13.13 8.83
CA GLY A 288 -7.23 12.01 8.87
C GLY A 288 -6.25 12.03 7.72
N HIS A 289 -5.37 11.03 7.64
CA HIS A 289 -4.40 10.88 6.56
C HIS A 289 -4.47 9.47 5.98
N GLY A 290 -3.86 9.28 4.83
CA GLY A 290 -3.79 7.98 4.17
C GLY A 290 -3.26 8.13 2.75
N GLU A 291 -3.50 7.15 1.93
CA GLU A 291 -2.89 7.07 0.61
C GLU A 291 -3.90 6.83 -0.50
N ASP A 292 -3.57 7.35 -1.68
CA ASP A 292 -4.20 6.99 -2.94
C ASP A 292 -3.14 6.37 -3.86
N GLN A 293 -3.22 5.07 -4.06
CA GLN A 293 -2.43 4.35 -5.05
C GLN A 293 -3.29 4.19 -6.31
N ASP A 294 -2.97 4.94 -7.35
CA ASP A 294 -3.70 4.92 -8.62
C ASP A 294 -2.85 4.23 -9.68
N MET A 295 -3.16 2.98 -9.95
CA MET A 295 -2.38 2.08 -10.80
C MET A 295 -2.91 2.08 -12.23
N TRP A 296 -2.01 2.30 -13.19
CA TRP A 296 -2.33 2.37 -14.62
C TRP A 296 -1.45 1.43 -15.45
N PRO A 297 -2.01 0.71 -16.43
CA PRO A 297 -1.19 0.13 -17.48
C PRO A 297 -0.37 1.22 -18.18
N VAL A 298 0.92 0.97 -18.42
CA VAL A 298 1.83 1.98 -19.00
C VAL A 298 1.29 2.59 -20.29
N HIS A 299 0.69 1.78 -21.17
CA HIS A 299 0.15 2.26 -22.45
C HIS A 299 -1.09 3.15 -22.29
N GLU A 300 -1.95 2.86 -21.30
CA GLU A 300 -3.13 3.67 -20.99
C GLU A 300 -2.71 5.01 -20.36
N TRP A 301 -1.77 4.97 -19.41
CA TRP A 301 -1.18 6.17 -18.84
C TRP A 301 -0.53 7.04 -19.92
N SER A 302 0.27 6.46 -20.82
CA SER A 302 0.91 7.17 -21.91
C SER A 302 -0.11 7.84 -22.85
N ARG A 303 -1.23 7.16 -23.14
CA ARG A 303 -2.33 7.73 -23.93
C ARG A 303 -2.99 8.90 -23.21
N TYR A 304 -3.36 8.70 -21.93
CA TYR A 304 -3.94 9.76 -21.12
C TYR A 304 -3.04 11.02 -21.09
N ARG A 305 -1.74 10.84 -20.86
CA ARG A 305 -0.80 11.97 -20.78
C ARG A 305 -0.61 12.71 -22.11
N ARG A 306 -0.75 12.06 -23.26
CA ARG A 306 -0.56 12.66 -24.59
C ARG A 306 -1.87 13.19 -25.18
N GLU A 307 -2.98 12.57 -24.90
CA GLU A 307 -4.23 12.82 -25.61
C GLU A 307 -5.32 13.40 -24.69
N GLY A 308 -5.13 13.37 -23.36
CA GLY A 308 -6.11 13.82 -22.38
C GLY A 308 -7.36 12.92 -22.31
N VAL A 309 -7.25 11.67 -22.77
CA VAL A 309 -8.37 10.71 -22.82
C VAL A 309 -8.15 9.65 -21.74
N GLU A 310 -9.04 9.62 -20.74
CA GLU A 310 -9.14 8.55 -19.74
C GLU A 310 -9.78 7.30 -20.32
#